data_349321b985c40cbf08bb7d56f058a6ec
#
_entry.id   349321b985c40cbf08bb7d56f058a6ec
#
_cell.length_a   1.000
_cell.length_b   1.000
_cell.length_c   1.000
_cell.angle_alpha   90.00
_cell.angle_beta   90.00
_cell.angle_gamma   90.00
#
_symmetry.space_group_name_H-M   'P 1'
#
loop_
_entity.id
_entity.type
_entity.pdbx_description
1 polymer ?
#
loop_
_entity_poly.entity_id
_entity_poly.type
_entity_poly.pdbx_seq_one_letter_code
_entity_poly.pdbx_strand_id
1 'polypeptide(L)'
;DKLDAFLSDNEEKTLLYFADTTQPVLPRLEAFLEKWGIAVEPSSVIETDNRKIINSNPYFSTTQIENTELTDTMTDISIPLTMPFARPLDTVFETNMDISTSVLLQSSETTSVIPYESESDLENWTPEEYGPFSLAILSKKSFEDGKTSQIVAYGSSVSLSDSLLSSGSFSNADYYLSVFNTLTHRENVIAIQSKTLGGQELGLNTAQVFLIGLSFMIAVP
;
A
#
# COMPACT_ATOMS: atom_id res chain seq x y z
N ASP A 1 10.98 -26.25 5.40
CA ASP A 1 10.25 -25.17 6.01
C ASP A 1 8.74 -25.31 5.72
N LYS A 2 7.86 -24.93 6.69
CA LYS A 2 6.40 -25.10 6.52
C LYS A 2 5.83 -24.24 5.41
N LEU A 3 6.34 -23.01 5.23
CA LEU A 3 5.91 -22.11 4.16
C LEU A 3 6.36 -22.63 2.79
N ASP A 4 7.59 -23.11 2.67
CA ASP A 4 8.06 -23.75 1.43
C ASP A 4 7.19 -24.96 1.06
N ALA A 5 6.90 -25.84 2.02
CA ALA A 5 6.04 -26.98 1.81
C ALA A 5 4.62 -26.57 1.40
N PHE A 6 4.08 -25.54 2.04
CA PHE A 6 2.74 -25.02 1.74
C PHE A 6 2.63 -24.49 0.31
N LEU A 7 3.63 -23.73 -0.17
CA LEU A 7 3.59 -23.12 -1.51
C LEU A 7 4.14 -24.01 -2.62
N SER A 8 4.75 -25.16 -2.30
CA SER A 8 5.43 -26.04 -3.28
C SER A 8 4.68 -27.35 -3.56
N ASP A 9 3.49 -27.57 -3.00
CA ASP A 9 2.76 -28.83 -3.11
C ASP A 9 1.91 -28.98 -4.39
N ASN A 10 2.16 -28.13 -5.41
CA ASN A 10 1.47 -28.14 -6.70
C ASN A 10 -0.05 -27.88 -6.59
N GLU A 11 -0.46 -27.12 -5.60
CA GLU A 11 -1.81 -26.56 -5.46
C GLU A 11 -1.76 -25.04 -5.61
N GLU A 12 -2.87 -24.45 -6.06
CA GLU A 12 -2.99 -22.99 -6.14
C GLU A 12 -3.08 -22.38 -4.73
N LYS A 13 -1.98 -21.79 -4.28
CA LYS A 13 -1.89 -21.18 -2.94
C LYS A 13 -1.35 -19.78 -3.00
N THR A 14 -1.88 -18.96 -2.12
CA THR A 14 -1.47 -17.56 -1.99
C THR A 14 -1.04 -17.28 -0.54
N LEU A 15 0.12 -16.63 -0.41
CA LEU A 15 0.61 -16.04 0.82
C LEU A 15 0.56 -14.51 0.70
N LEU A 16 -0.10 -13.86 1.64
CA LEU A 16 -0.05 -12.41 1.78
C LEU A 16 0.87 -12.07 2.95
N TYR A 17 1.85 -11.20 2.69
CA TYR A 17 2.77 -10.70 3.68
C TYR A 17 2.69 -9.17 3.74
N PHE A 18 2.58 -8.64 4.94
CA PHE A 18 2.58 -7.20 5.20
C PHE A 18 3.73 -6.88 6.14
N ALA A 19 4.72 -6.14 5.64
CA ALA A 19 5.83 -5.68 6.45
C ALA A 19 5.38 -4.59 7.44
N ASP A 20 6.10 -4.49 8.54
CA ASP A 20 5.86 -3.47 9.56
C ASP A 20 7.20 -2.86 9.97
N THR A 21 7.26 -1.54 10.12
CA THR A 21 8.48 -0.84 10.53
C THR A 21 8.90 -1.16 11.96
N THR A 22 7.94 -1.60 12.80
CA THR A 22 8.21 -2.02 14.18
C THR A 22 8.64 -3.50 14.29
N GLN A 23 8.57 -4.24 13.18
CA GLN A 23 8.93 -5.64 13.15
C GLN A 23 10.45 -5.81 13.23
N PRO A 24 10.97 -6.62 14.16
CA PRO A 24 12.39 -6.93 14.19
C PRO A 24 12.81 -7.72 12.94
N VAL A 25 14.10 -7.71 12.64
CA VAL A 25 14.66 -8.55 11.58
C VAL A 25 14.31 -10.01 11.82
N LEU A 26 13.73 -10.67 10.83
CA LEU A 26 13.31 -12.07 10.85
C LEU A 26 14.10 -12.88 9.80
N PRO A 27 15.36 -13.26 10.07
CA PRO A 27 16.28 -13.78 9.04
C PRO A 27 15.74 -15.00 8.28
N ARG A 28 14.94 -15.84 8.95
CA ARG A 28 14.37 -17.04 8.31
C ARG A 28 13.20 -16.71 7.36
N LEU A 29 12.41 -15.70 7.70
CA LEU A 29 11.32 -15.22 6.85
C LEU A 29 11.89 -14.44 5.67
N GLU A 30 12.84 -13.55 5.93
CA GLU A 30 13.53 -12.78 4.90
C GLU A 30 14.23 -13.69 3.89
N ALA A 31 15.03 -14.65 4.36
CA ALA A 31 15.66 -15.66 3.48
C ALA A 31 14.64 -16.54 2.72
N PHE A 32 13.43 -16.74 3.25
CA PHE A 32 12.35 -17.41 2.53
C PHE A 32 11.79 -16.50 1.43
N LEU A 33 11.52 -15.22 1.72
CA LEU A 33 11.03 -14.25 0.73
C LEU A 33 12.05 -14.01 -0.39
N GLU A 34 13.36 -13.93 -0.07
CA GLU A 34 14.44 -13.82 -1.06
C GLU A 34 14.46 -14.97 -2.07
N LYS A 35 14.18 -16.21 -1.65
CA LYS A 35 14.03 -17.35 -2.57
C LYS A 35 12.88 -17.16 -3.55
N TRP A 36 11.88 -16.41 -3.16
CA TRP A 36 10.74 -16.00 -3.99
C TRP A 36 10.98 -14.68 -4.71
N GLY A 37 12.21 -14.15 -4.68
CA GLY A 37 12.59 -12.93 -5.39
C GLY A 37 12.20 -11.63 -4.70
N ILE A 38 11.88 -11.65 -3.41
CA ILE A 38 11.43 -10.48 -2.64
C ILE A 38 12.41 -10.23 -1.51
N ALA A 39 13.07 -9.06 -1.49
CA ALA A 39 13.82 -8.56 -0.35
C ALA A 39 13.01 -7.49 0.38
N VAL A 40 13.17 -7.41 1.70
CA VAL A 40 12.49 -6.44 2.57
C VAL A 40 13.54 -5.60 3.27
N GLU A 41 13.66 -4.34 2.88
CA GLU A 41 14.73 -3.47 3.36
C GLU A 41 14.54 -2.99 4.81
N PRO A 42 15.61 -2.86 5.61
CA PRO A 42 15.55 -2.39 7.01
C PRO A 42 15.51 -0.85 7.07
N SER A 43 14.60 -0.23 6.35
CA SER A 43 14.44 1.22 6.23
C SER A 43 12.95 1.58 6.05
N SER A 44 12.65 2.85 6.18
CA SER A 44 11.32 3.40 5.97
C SER A 44 11.30 4.34 4.78
N VAL A 45 10.25 4.27 3.97
CA VAL A 45 10.02 5.21 2.86
C VAL A 45 9.42 6.50 3.43
N ILE A 46 10.00 7.64 3.05
CA ILE A 46 9.51 8.98 3.41
C ILE A 46 9.35 9.84 2.16
N GLU A 47 8.36 10.73 2.19
CA GLU A 47 8.17 11.75 1.15
C GLU A 47 8.98 13.01 1.51
N THR A 48 9.70 13.55 0.53
CA THR A 48 10.52 14.74 0.69
C THR A 48 9.90 16.00 0.09
N ASP A 49 8.90 15.87 -0.80
CA ASP A 49 8.13 17.00 -1.31
C ASP A 49 6.97 17.34 -0.37
N ASN A 50 7.07 18.44 0.34
CA ASN A 50 6.06 18.90 1.29
C ASN A 50 4.64 19.02 0.70
N ARG A 51 4.50 19.16 -0.62
CA ARG A 51 3.20 19.22 -1.31
C ARG A 51 2.51 17.86 -1.44
N LYS A 52 3.27 16.78 -1.30
CA LYS A 52 2.80 15.40 -1.40
C LYS A 52 2.65 14.72 -0.03
N ILE A 53 3.16 15.36 1.02
CA ILE A 53 3.04 14.87 2.40
C ILE A 53 1.60 15.01 2.88
N ILE A 54 1.03 13.93 3.38
CA ILE A 54 -0.33 13.87 3.92
C ILE A 54 -0.26 14.08 5.44
N ASN A 55 -1.17 14.91 5.97
CA ASN A 55 -1.28 15.19 7.41
C ASN A 55 0.03 15.66 8.08
N SER A 56 0.91 16.34 7.33
CA SER A 56 2.23 16.79 7.83
C SER A 56 3.11 15.64 8.34
N ASN A 57 2.88 14.42 7.87
CA ASN A 57 3.65 13.24 8.24
C ASN A 57 4.42 12.73 7.01
N PRO A 58 5.77 12.82 6.97
CA PRO A 58 6.57 12.42 5.81
C PRO A 58 6.48 10.92 5.49
N TYR A 59 6.11 10.08 6.45
CA TYR A 59 5.85 8.66 6.23
C TYR A 59 4.48 8.39 5.59
N PHE A 60 3.72 9.44 5.26
CA PHE A 60 2.38 9.32 4.70
C PHE A 60 2.26 10.11 3.40
N SER A 61 2.30 9.39 2.29
CA SER A 61 2.17 9.93 0.93
C SER A 61 1.31 9.02 0.04
N THR A 62 1.03 9.48 -1.17
CA THR A 62 0.30 8.68 -2.16
C THR A 62 1.21 7.65 -2.81
N THR A 63 0.59 6.54 -3.24
CA THR A 63 1.23 5.39 -3.86
C THR A 63 0.73 5.23 -5.29
N GLN A 64 1.59 4.82 -6.22
CA GLN A 64 1.25 4.58 -7.62
C GLN A 64 1.04 3.09 -7.88
N ILE A 65 0.04 2.77 -8.70
CA ILE A 65 -0.20 1.39 -9.16
C ILE A 65 0.57 1.19 -10.46
N GLU A 66 1.57 0.30 -10.44
CA GLU A 66 2.40 -0.01 -11.61
C GLU A 66 1.85 -1.20 -12.41
N ASN A 67 1.25 -2.14 -11.73
CA ASN A 67 0.69 -3.34 -12.35
C ASN A 67 -0.74 -3.56 -11.88
N THR A 68 -1.65 -3.65 -12.83
CA THR A 68 -3.08 -3.81 -12.59
C THR A 68 -3.55 -5.26 -12.55
N GLU A 69 -2.66 -6.24 -12.59
CA GLU A 69 -3.00 -7.66 -12.64
C GLU A 69 -3.95 -8.11 -11.51
N LEU A 70 -3.82 -7.50 -10.32
CA LEU A 70 -4.69 -7.79 -9.17
C LEU A 70 -5.77 -6.75 -8.93
N THR A 71 -5.92 -5.76 -9.82
CA THR A 71 -6.79 -4.59 -9.62
C THR A 71 -7.82 -4.40 -10.73
N ASP A 72 -8.07 -5.41 -11.54
CA ASP A 72 -9.02 -5.35 -12.67
C ASP A 72 -10.45 -4.97 -12.27
N THR A 73 -10.81 -5.23 -11.00
CA THR A 73 -12.16 -4.92 -10.49
C THR A 73 -12.24 -3.54 -9.81
N MET A 74 -11.16 -2.79 -9.75
CA MET A 74 -11.21 -1.40 -9.24
C MET A 74 -11.98 -0.52 -10.22
N THR A 75 -12.98 0.20 -9.68
CA THR A 75 -13.88 1.04 -10.49
C THR A 75 -13.44 2.50 -10.54
N ASP A 76 -12.72 2.98 -9.56
CA ASP A 76 -12.26 4.37 -9.48
C ASP A 76 -10.80 4.47 -9.03
N ILE A 77 -9.91 4.65 -10.01
CA ILE A 77 -8.48 4.86 -9.79
C ILE A 77 -8.12 6.35 -9.56
N SER A 78 -9.10 7.24 -9.57
CA SER A 78 -8.86 8.67 -9.33
C SER A 78 -8.66 8.99 -7.83
N ILE A 79 -9.18 8.11 -6.96
CA ILE A 79 -8.98 8.24 -5.51
C ILE A 79 -7.58 7.72 -5.16
N PRO A 80 -6.76 8.50 -4.43
CA PRO A 80 -5.40 8.09 -4.14
C PRO A 80 -5.32 6.84 -3.25
N LEU A 81 -4.40 5.95 -3.59
CA LEU A 81 -3.96 4.85 -2.72
C LEU A 81 -2.82 5.34 -1.83
N THR A 82 -2.70 4.79 -0.62
CA THR A 82 -1.61 5.15 0.29
C THR A 82 -1.07 3.94 1.05
N MET A 83 0.26 3.95 1.30
CA MET A 83 0.96 2.94 2.10
C MET A 83 1.83 3.63 3.17
N PRO A 84 1.21 4.13 4.25
CA PRO A 84 1.95 4.85 5.28
C PRO A 84 2.92 3.92 6.02
N PHE A 85 4.06 4.47 6.48
CA PHE A 85 5.08 3.73 7.22
C PHE A 85 5.54 2.47 6.46
N ALA A 86 5.77 2.62 5.15
CA ALA A 86 6.17 1.50 4.32
C ALA A 86 7.68 1.22 4.43
N ARG A 87 8.02 -0.05 4.49
CA ARG A 87 9.36 -0.55 4.18
C ARG A 87 9.48 -0.69 2.67
N PRO A 88 10.58 -0.26 2.06
CA PRO A 88 10.81 -0.56 0.65
C PRO A 88 11.03 -2.06 0.45
N LEU A 89 10.57 -2.54 -0.69
CA LEU A 89 10.76 -3.91 -1.14
C LEU A 89 11.61 -3.90 -2.39
N ASP A 90 12.55 -4.84 -2.51
CA ASP A 90 13.36 -5.00 -3.70
C ASP A 90 13.07 -6.32 -4.41
N THR A 91 13.15 -6.27 -5.73
CA THR A 91 13.06 -7.46 -6.58
C THR A 91 14.45 -8.05 -6.73
N VAL A 92 14.70 -9.21 -6.08
CA VAL A 92 15.99 -9.93 -6.14
C VAL A 92 16.27 -10.44 -7.55
N PHE A 93 15.21 -10.80 -8.29
CA PHE A 93 15.25 -11.20 -9.70
C PHE A 93 13.87 -11.01 -10.33
N GLU A 94 13.80 -10.73 -11.62
CA GLU A 94 12.55 -10.69 -12.38
C GLU A 94 12.03 -12.11 -12.72
N THR A 95 12.95 -13.01 -13.06
CA THR A 95 12.61 -14.41 -13.35
C THR A 95 13.77 -15.30 -12.92
N ASN A 96 13.45 -16.37 -12.19
CA ASN A 96 14.38 -17.42 -11.82
C ASN A 96 13.69 -18.77 -11.86
N MET A 97 14.06 -19.62 -12.83
CA MET A 97 13.43 -20.92 -13.10
C MET A 97 11.91 -20.78 -13.33
N ASP A 98 11.11 -21.28 -12.38
CA ASP A 98 9.65 -21.32 -12.39
C ASP A 98 9.02 -20.15 -11.60
N ILE A 99 9.83 -19.24 -11.07
CA ILE A 99 9.39 -18.08 -10.28
C ILE A 99 9.59 -16.80 -11.10
N SER A 100 8.55 -15.96 -11.14
CA SER A 100 8.60 -14.61 -11.71
C SER A 100 8.11 -13.58 -10.70
N THR A 101 8.70 -12.39 -10.72
CA THR A 101 8.32 -11.28 -9.85
C THR A 101 7.89 -10.07 -10.66
N SER A 102 6.94 -9.32 -10.13
CA SER A 102 6.49 -8.05 -10.70
C SER A 102 6.15 -7.06 -9.59
N VAL A 103 6.50 -5.81 -9.81
CA VAL A 103 6.15 -4.72 -8.91
C VAL A 103 4.67 -4.35 -9.12
N LEU A 104 3.90 -4.30 -8.05
CA LEU A 104 2.49 -3.91 -8.08
C LEU A 104 2.29 -2.43 -7.74
N LEU A 105 3.00 -1.96 -6.73
CA LEU A 105 2.87 -0.60 -6.20
C LEU A 105 4.25 0.04 -6.04
N GLN A 106 4.32 1.32 -6.33
CA GLN A 106 5.51 2.14 -6.13
C GLN A 106 5.21 3.43 -5.36
N SER A 107 6.23 3.96 -4.71
CA SER A 107 6.22 5.30 -4.15
C SER A 107 6.35 6.38 -5.23
N SER A 108 6.25 7.65 -4.86
CA SER A 108 6.54 8.75 -5.80
C SER A 108 8.05 8.89 -6.05
N GLU A 109 8.41 9.53 -7.18
CA GLU A 109 9.82 9.84 -7.51
C GLU A 109 10.51 10.76 -6.49
N THR A 110 9.76 11.47 -5.68
CA THR A 110 10.28 12.40 -4.66
C THR A 110 10.40 11.77 -3.28
N THR A 111 10.09 10.49 -3.14
CA THR A 111 10.34 9.77 -1.88
C THR A 111 11.82 9.41 -1.75
N SER A 112 12.25 9.18 -0.53
CA SER A 112 13.56 8.65 -0.19
C SER A 112 13.43 7.58 0.88
N VAL A 113 14.51 6.91 1.21
CA VAL A 113 14.53 5.86 2.25
C VAL A 113 15.39 6.32 3.42
N ILE A 114 14.86 6.19 4.62
CA ILE A 114 15.59 6.46 5.85
C ILE A 114 15.88 5.13 6.58
N PRO A 115 17.15 4.79 6.82
CA PRO A 115 17.51 3.62 7.63
C PRO A 115 16.96 3.75 9.06
N TYR A 116 16.52 2.66 9.65
CA TYR A 116 15.97 2.67 11.02
C TYR A 116 16.91 3.29 12.06
N GLU A 117 18.22 3.14 11.88
CA GLU A 117 19.23 3.75 12.75
C GLU A 117 19.20 5.30 12.72
N SER A 118 18.70 5.88 11.63
CA SER A 118 18.66 7.32 11.39
C SER A 118 17.29 7.96 11.65
N GLU A 119 16.24 7.19 11.91
CA GLU A 119 14.87 7.69 12.11
C GLU A 119 14.74 8.68 13.29
N SER A 120 15.61 8.56 14.31
CA SER A 120 15.61 9.47 15.45
C SER A 120 16.16 10.86 15.15
N ASP A 121 16.82 11.06 14.00
CA ASP A 121 17.47 12.32 13.61
C ASP A 121 16.98 12.80 12.22
N LEU A 122 15.69 12.70 11.97
CA LEU A 122 15.06 13.08 10.71
C LEU A 122 15.32 14.54 10.31
N GLU A 123 15.49 15.43 11.29
CA GLU A 123 15.73 16.87 11.03
C GLU A 123 17.10 17.13 10.37
N ASN A 124 18.11 16.32 10.68
CA ASN A 124 19.46 16.45 10.13
C ASN A 124 19.76 15.43 9.03
N TRP A 125 18.81 14.51 8.79
CA TRP A 125 18.98 13.48 7.77
C TRP A 125 18.88 14.08 6.37
N THR A 126 19.74 13.65 5.48
CA THR A 126 19.77 14.10 4.08
C THR A 126 19.55 12.90 3.16
N PRO A 127 18.63 12.98 2.19
CA PRO A 127 18.41 11.92 1.23
C PRO A 127 19.68 11.58 0.44
N GLU A 128 20.02 10.29 0.38
CA GLU A 128 21.12 9.79 -0.45
C GLU A 128 20.59 9.25 -1.78
N GLU A 129 19.35 8.76 -1.80
CA GLU A 129 18.69 8.16 -2.94
C GLU A 129 17.25 8.63 -3.02
N TYR A 130 16.72 8.75 -4.25
CA TYR A 130 15.33 9.12 -4.51
C TYR A 130 14.62 8.01 -5.26
N GLY A 131 13.31 7.89 -5.02
CA GLY A 131 12.43 6.90 -5.62
C GLY A 131 12.31 6.94 -7.14
N PRO A 132 11.41 6.16 -7.70
CA PRO A 132 10.38 5.40 -6.96
C PRO A 132 10.92 4.12 -6.31
N PHE A 133 10.40 3.76 -5.14
CA PHE A 133 10.68 2.50 -4.45
C PHE A 133 9.50 1.56 -4.54
N SER A 134 9.74 0.26 -4.68
CA SER A 134 8.68 -0.73 -4.70
C SER A 134 8.05 -0.86 -3.30
N LEU A 135 6.71 -0.80 -3.24
CA LEU A 135 5.92 -0.89 -2.02
C LEU A 135 5.05 -2.15 -1.96
N ALA A 136 4.84 -2.79 -3.11
CA ALA A 136 4.24 -4.11 -3.19
C ALA A 136 4.82 -4.90 -4.36
N ILE A 137 5.09 -6.18 -4.14
CA ILE A 137 5.64 -7.11 -5.13
C ILE A 137 4.79 -8.37 -5.13
N LEU A 138 4.46 -8.82 -6.34
CA LEU A 138 3.88 -10.11 -6.61
C LEU A 138 4.97 -11.07 -7.08
N SER A 139 5.08 -12.22 -6.44
CA SER A 139 5.92 -13.32 -6.86
C SER A 139 5.07 -14.54 -7.19
N LYS A 140 5.21 -15.10 -8.38
CA LYS A 140 4.47 -16.25 -8.88
C LYS A 140 5.38 -17.41 -9.20
N LYS A 141 5.04 -18.58 -8.71
CA LYS A 141 5.64 -19.85 -9.07
C LYS A 141 4.68 -20.63 -9.96
N SER A 142 5.11 -20.98 -11.16
CA SER A 142 4.34 -21.76 -12.12
C SER A 142 4.70 -23.24 -12.03
N PHE A 143 3.70 -24.12 -12.05
CA PHE A 143 3.87 -25.57 -12.06
C PHE A 143 3.63 -26.12 -13.47
N GLU A 144 4.15 -27.33 -13.74
CA GLU A 144 4.04 -27.99 -15.06
C GLU A 144 2.59 -28.22 -15.52
N ASP A 145 1.65 -28.35 -14.59
CA ASP A 145 0.22 -28.52 -14.86
C ASP A 145 -0.54 -27.20 -15.11
N GLY A 146 0.18 -26.07 -15.11
CA GLY A 146 -0.36 -24.73 -15.33
C GLY A 146 -0.93 -24.05 -14.10
N LYS A 147 -0.91 -24.69 -12.93
CA LYS A 147 -1.25 -24.06 -11.67
C LYS A 147 -0.18 -23.08 -11.21
N THR A 148 -0.54 -22.20 -10.31
CA THR A 148 0.37 -21.19 -9.74
C THR A 148 0.22 -21.09 -8.25
N SER A 149 1.34 -21.03 -7.54
CA SER A 149 1.38 -20.51 -6.15
C SER A 149 2.01 -19.13 -6.15
N GLN A 150 1.59 -18.27 -5.23
CA GLN A 150 2.04 -16.88 -5.26
C GLN A 150 2.21 -16.27 -3.87
N ILE A 151 3.10 -15.30 -3.81
CA ILE A 151 3.30 -14.43 -2.65
C ILE A 151 3.00 -13.00 -3.10
N VAL A 152 2.14 -12.29 -2.36
CA VAL A 152 1.99 -10.85 -2.49
C VAL A 152 2.55 -10.22 -1.23
N ALA A 153 3.65 -9.49 -1.37
CA ALA A 153 4.28 -8.77 -0.27
C ALA A 153 3.96 -7.28 -0.36
N TYR A 154 3.60 -6.70 0.77
CA TYR A 154 3.34 -5.27 0.94
C TYR A 154 4.29 -4.68 1.97
N GLY A 155 4.81 -3.49 1.69
CA GLY A 155 5.74 -2.77 2.56
C GLY A 155 5.10 -2.19 3.82
N SER A 156 3.77 -2.16 3.93
CA SER A 156 3.07 -1.52 5.05
C SER A 156 1.92 -2.36 5.56
N SER A 157 1.96 -2.72 6.84
CA SER A 157 0.82 -3.29 7.57
C SER A 157 -0.24 -2.22 7.89
N VAL A 158 0.18 -0.96 8.06
CA VAL A 158 -0.69 0.19 8.38
C VAL A 158 -1.67 0.49 7.25
N SER A 159 -1.33 0.11 6.00
CA SER A 159 -2.22 0.26 4.84
C SER A 159 -3.56 -0.48 4.97
N LEU A 160 -3.64 -1.48 5.88
CA LEU A 160 -4.86 -2.22 6.24
C LEU A 160 -5.55 -1.68 7.51
N SER A 161 -5.12 -0.55 8.04
CA SER A 161 -5.76 0.02 9.24
C SER A 161 -7.21 0.40 8.98
N ASP A 162 -8.05 0.26 10.00
CA ASP A 162 -9.47 0.61 9.93
C ASP A 162 -9.67 2.07 9.50
N SER A 163 -8.80 2.97 9.94
CA SER A 163 -8.84 4.39 9.56
C SER A 163 -8.64 4.63 8.06
N LEU A 164 -7.85 3.82 7.38
CA LEU A 164 -7.66 3.91 5.94
C LEU A 164 -8.73 3.15 5.16
N LEU A 165 -9.11 1.95 5.62
CA LEU A 165 -10.12 1.14 4.95
C LEU A 165 -11.52 1.75 5.04
N SER A 166 -11.83 2.50 6.10
CA SER A 166 -13.10 3.21 6.25
C SER A 166 -13.08 4.64 5.69
N SER A 167 -11.93 5.12 5.23
CA SER A 167 -11.77 6.48 4.71
C SER A 167 -12.32 6.60 3.29
N GLY A 168 -13.21 7.55 3.05
CA GLY A 168 -13.63 7.91 1.69
C GLY A 168 -12.60 8.74 0.90
N SER A 169 -11.47 9.09 1.52
CA SER A 169 -10.41 9.89 0.90
C SER A 169 -9.32 9.03 0.25
N PHE A 170 -9.30 7.72 0.53
CA PHE A 170 -8.31 6.77 0.01
C PHE A 170 -8.99 5.54 -0.59
N SER A 171 -8.39 4.98 -1.62
CA SER A 171 -8.87 3.78 -2.32
C SER A 171 -8.36 2.46 -1.71
N ASN A 172 -7.79 2.50 -0.50
CA ASN A 172 -7.21 1.31 0.14
C ASN A 172 -8.20 0.14 0.24
N ALA A 173 -9.46 0.41 0.64
CA ALA A 173 -10.48 -0.63 0.72
C ALA A 173 -10.79 -1.26 -0.64
N ASP A 174 -10.99 -0.43 -1.67
CA ASP A 174 -11.30 -0.90 -3.03
C ASP A 174 -10.12 -1.67 -3.62
N TYR A 175 -8.88 -1.21 -3.38
CA TYR A 175 -7.68 -1.89 -3.81
C TYR A 175 -7.59 -3.30 -3.19
N TYR A 176 -7.67 -3.42 -1.87
CA TYR A 176 -7.55 -4.72 -1.22
C TYR A 176 -8.73 -5.65 -1.52
N LEU A 177 -9.95 -5.11 -1.67
CA LEU A 177 -11.10 -5.90 -2.13
C LEU A 177 -10.87 -6.46 -3.53
N SER A 178 -10.34 -5.65 -4.46
CA SER A 178 -9.98 -6.12 -5.80
C SER A 178 -8.94 -7.22 -5.74
N VAL A 179 -7.86 -7.01 -4.98
CA VAL A 179 -6.80 -8.01 -4.78
C VAL A 179 -7.38 -9.32 -4.25
N PHE A 180 -8.17 -9.28 -3.17
CA PHE A 180 -8.75 -10.50 -2.59
C PHE A 180 -9.73 -11.21 -3.53
N ASN A 181 -10.53 -10.46 -4.29
CA ASN A 181 -11.44 -11.05 -5.28
C ASN A 181 -10.67 -11.77 -6.38
N THR A 182 -9.64 -11.13 -6.94
CA THR A 182 -8.77 -11.73 -7.96
C THR A 182 -8.05 -12.97 -7.43
N LEU A 183 -7.42 -12.88 -6.26
CA LEU A 183 -6.70 -14.00 -5.64
C LEU A 183 -7.59 -15.19 -5.24
N THR A 184 -8.87 -14.95 -4.99
CA THR A 184 -9.84 -16.00 -4.61
C THR A 184 -10.74 -16.42 -5.78
N HIS A 185 -10.46 -15.96 -7.00
CA HIS A 185 -11.26 -16.21 -8.20
C HIS A 185 -12.76 -15.89 -8.03
N ARG A 186 -13.05 -14.84 -7.26
CA ARG A 186 -14.42 -14.36 -7.02
C ARG A 186 -14.77 -13.22 -7.99
N GLU A 187 -14.96 -13.55 -9.25
CA GLU A 187 -15.25 -12.56 -10.31
C GLU A 187 -16.60 -11.84 -10.17
N ASN A 188 -17.51 -12.32 -9.32
CA ASN A 188 -18.87 -11.81 -9.20
C ASN A 188 -19.20 -11.17 -7.84
N VAL A 189 -18.22 -10.67 -7.11
CA VAL A 189 -18.54 -9.89 -5.92
C VAL A 189 -18.93 -8.50 -6.38
N ILE A 190 -20.22 -8.19 -6.30
CA ILE A 190 -20.72 -6.82 -6.43
C ILE A 190 -20.00 -6.02 -5.33
N ALA A 191 -19.02 -5.22 -5.73
CA ALA A 191 -18.46 -4.22 -4.85
C ALA A 191 -19.61 -3.25 -4.51
N ILE A 192 -20.23 -3.45 -3.36
CA ILE A 192 -21.15 -2.45 -2.80
C ILE A 192 -20.22 -1.32 -2.36
N GLN A 193 -19.99 -0.38 -3.28
CA GLN A 193 -19.36 0.88 -2.91
C GLN A 193 -20.14 1.42 -1.72
N SER A 194 -19.51 1.53 -0.57
CA SER A 194 -20.06 2.33 0.51
C SER A 194 -20.18 3.73 -0.06
N LYS A 195 -21.39 4.08 -0.49
CA LYS A 195 -21.70 5.45 -0.86
C LYS A 195 -21.49 6.24 0.41
N THR A 196 -20.29 6.81 0.56
CA THR A 196 -20.08 7.89 1.51
C THR A 196 -21.18 8.87 1.16
N LEU A 197 -22.17 8.98 2.05
CA LEU A 197 -22.99 10.17 2.12
C LEU A 197 -22.01 11.26 2.52
N GLY A 198 -21.17 11.67 1.57
CA GLY A 198 -20.27 12.78 1.72
C GLY A 198 -21.16 13.91 2.12
N GLY A 199 -21.02 14.35 3.37
CA GLY A 199 -21.54 15.65 3.72
C GLY A 199 -20.93 16.55 2.67
N GLN A 200 -21.75 17.07 1.74
CA GLN A 200 -21.30 18.15 0.87
C GLN A 200 -20.75 19.17 1.83
N GLU A 201 -19.41 19.29 1.87
CA GLU A 201 -18.82 20.43 2.53
C GLU A 201 -19.48 21.63 1.87
N LEU A 202 -20.33 22.31 2.65
CA LEU A 202 -20.90 23.57 2.24
C LEU A 202 -19.71 24.48 2.01
N GLY A 203 -19.32 24.67 0.76
CA GLY A 203 -18.26 25.59 0.37
C GLY A 203 -18.63 27.03 0.70
N LEU A 204 -18.83 27.29 1.99
CA LEU A 204 -19.19 28.59 2.49
C LEU A 204 -17.94 29.47 2.54
N ASN A 205 -17.96 30.57 1.83
CA ASN A 205 -16.93 31.57 2.02
C ASN A 205 -17.09 32.28 3.38
N THR A 206 -16.05 32.92 3.86
CA THR A 206 -15.98 33.58 5.16
C THR A 206 -17.15 34.56 5.40
N ALA A 207 -17.61 35.27 4.36
CA ALA A 207 -18.75 36.20 4.44
C ALA A 207 -20.07 35.46 4.66
N GLN A 208 -20.27 34.31 4.03
CA GLN A 208 -21.46 33.48 4.20
C GLN A 208 -21.50 32.85 5.60
N VAL A 209 -20.36 32.39 6.13
CA VAL A 209 -20.27 31.89 7.51
C VAL A 209 -20.64 32.98 8.50
N PHE A 210 -20.12 34.21 8.29
CA PHE A 210 -20.43 35.37 9.15
C PHE A 210 -21.92 35.75 9.11
N LEU A 211 -22.55 35.79 7.92
CA LEU A 211 -23.98 36.09 7.76
C LEU A 211 -24.88 35.04 8.40
N ILE A 212 -24.53 33.74 8.26
CA ILE A 212 -25.26 32.66 8.91
C ILE A 212 -25.13 32.76 10.43
N GLY A 213 -23.92 32.98 10.95
CA GLY A 213 -23.68 33.18 12.39
C GLY A 213 -24.46 34.36 12.95
N LEU A 214 -24.48 35.50 12.24
CA LEU A 214 -25.23 36.71 12.63
C LEU A 214 -26.75 36.45 12.63
N SER A 215 -27.25 35.73 11.63
CA SER A 215 -28.70 35.41 11.54
C SER A 215 -29.15 34.51 12.68
N PHE A 216 -28.34 33.53 13.10
CA PHE A 216 -28.63 32.73 14.30
C PHE A 216 -28.61 33.54 15.59
N MET A 217 -27.69 34.49 15.71
CA MET A 217 -27.57 35.35 16.91
C MET A 217 -28.78 36.28 17.08
N ILE A 218 -29.45 36.63 15.97
CA ILE A 218 -30.63 37.51 15.99
C ILE A 218 -31.95 36.70 16.10
N ALA A 219 -32.00 35.49 15.51
CA ALA A 219 -33.19 34.70 15.44
C ALA A 219 -33.43 33.77 16.64
N VAL A 220 -32.38 33.49 17.43
CA VAL A 220 -32.44 32.66 18.64
C VAL A 220 -32.00 33.46 19.83
N PRO A 221 -32.92 34.28 20.44
CA PRO A 221 -32.64 35.04 21.66
C PRO A 221 -32.53 34.12 22.88
#